data_7126ab7540465b14f953b633ca7b7215
#
_entry.id   7126ab7540465b14f953b633ca7b7215
#
_cell.length_a   1.000
_cell.length_b   1.000
_cell.length_c   1.000
_cell.angle_alpha   90.00
_cell.angle_beta   90.00
_cell.angle_gamma   90.00
#
_symmetry.space_group_name_H-M   'P 1'
#
loop_
_entity.id
_entity.type
_entity.pdbx_description
1 polymer ?
#
loop_
_entity_poly.entity_id
_entity_poly.type
_entity_poly.pdbx_seq_one_letter_code
_entity_poly.pdbx_strand_id
1 'polypeptide(L)'
;MRTGLLLVTVALAPACSRTPSEDFPPRSGVEASPIVPAAQSATVAPPQASANALAGRCIKRTPPTPPPAVAPGPAAGCPVDPEGGPPPVPMVSVDVPDANAHVRAELVSSQHDTMRGLMYRRSMAEDHGMLFDLRLRDDHQFWMHNTCIPLDLLYIDEDGLLVGIVENAPTLDDTSRGVGCPSLYVLEVNAGWSRRHGVHAGQMVTLPPDVKHD
;
A
#
# COMPACT_ATOMS: atom_id res chain seq x y z
N MET A 1 -12.41 28.37 53.15
CA MET A 1 -13.35 27.52 53.89
C MET A 1 -14.61 27.31 53.07
N ARG A 2 -14.81 26.17 52.49
CA ARG A 2 -16.07 25.47 52.22
C ARG A 2 -15.76 24.22 51.41
N THR A 3 -15.71 23.13 52.12
CA THR A 3 -15.55 21.74 51.67
C THR A 3 -16.88 21.29 51.07
N GLY A 4 -16.88 20.83 49.81
CA GLY A 4 -18.03 20.20 49.15
C GLY A 4 -17.74 18.73 48.91
N LEU A 5 -18.37 17.89 49.73
CA LEU A 5 -18.34 16.45 49.66
C LEU A 5 -19.38 15.99 48.61
N LEU A 6 -18.94 15.33 47.53
CA LEU A 6 -19.85 14.70 46.54
C LEU A 6 -20.01 13.22 46.87
N LEU A 7 -21.24 12.83 47.25
CA LEU A 7 -21.67 11.44 47.43
C LEU A 7 -21.77 10.71 46.08
N VAL A 8 -21.13 9.56 45.97
CA VAL A 8 -21.31 8.60 44.89
C VAL A 8 -22.41 7.61 45.30
N THR A 9 -23.54 7.65 44.61
CA THR A 9 -24.61 6.66 44.76
C THR A 9 -24.40 5.50 43.78
N VAL A 10 -24.20 4.30 44.34
CA VAL A 10 -24.16 3.03 43.63
C VAL A 10 -25.61 2.53 43.44
N ALA A 11 -26.05 2.38 42.20
CA ALA A 11 -27.33 1.77 41.85
C ALA A 11 -27.15 0.25 41.64
N LEU A 12 -27.80 -0.55 42.45
CA LEU A 12 -27.99 -2.02 42.26
C LEU A 12 -29.05 -2.22 41.17
N ALA A 13 -28.73 -3.06 40.18
CA ALA A 13 -29.68 -3.58 39.22
C ALA A 13 -30.32 -4.89 39.75
N PRO A 14 -31.62 -5.14 39.51
CA PRO A 14 -32.30 -6.36 39.92
C PRO A 14 -32.09 -7.53 38.95
N ALA A 15 -32.00 -8.73 39.51
CA ALA A 15 -31.91 -9.99 38.82
C ALA A 15 -33.24 -10.34 38.12
N CYS A 16 -33.18 -10.69 36.82
CA CYS A 16 -34.30 -11.23 36.06
C CYS A 16 -34.37 -12.76 36.18
N SER A 17 -35.54 -13.22 36.58
CA SER A 17 -35.97 -14.59 36.81
C SER A 17 -36.07 -15.39 35.52
N ARG A 18 -35.80 -16.70 35.64
CA ARG A 18 -35.97 -17.74 34.61
C ARG A 18 -37.46 -17.96 34.31
N THR A 19 -37.81 -18.09 33.02
CA THR A 19 -39.08 -18.64 32.55
C THR A 19 -38.91 -20.10 32.10
N PRO A 20 -39.97 -20.91 32.18
CA PRO A 20 -39.87 -22.38 32.05
C PRO A 20 -39.87 -22.84 30.59
N SER A 21 -39.32 -24.02 30.40
CA SER A 21 -39.24 -24.82 29.17
C SER A 21 -40.62 -25.10 28.57
N GLU A 22 -40.79 -24.82 27.28
CA GLU A 22 -41.87 -25.40 26.50
C GLU A 22 -41.41 -26.71 25.84
N ASP A 23 -42.11 -27.77 26.13
CA ASP A 23 -41.99 -29.10 25.53
C ASP A 23 -42.43 -29.04 24.04
N PHE A 24 -41.53 -29.39 23.13
CA PHE A 24 -41.84 -29.66 21.73
C PHE A 24 -41.90 -31.18 21.49
N PRO A 25 -42.96 -31.66 20.79
CA PRO A 25 -43.06 -33.10 20.45
C PRO A 25 -42.04 -33.50 19.37
N PRO A 26 -41.64 -34.78 19.31
CA PRO A 26 -40.65 -35.27 18.36
C PRO A 26 -41.20 -35.26 16.92
N ARG A 27 -40.53 -34.57 15.99
CA ARG A 27 -40.79 -34.68 14.57
C ARG A 27 -40.24 -35.93 13.98
N SER A 28 -41.11 -36.76 13.48
CA SER A 28 -40.83 -37.96 12.68
C SER A 28 -40.17 -37.61 11.37
N GLY A 29 -39.14 -38.39 11.02
CA GLY A 29 -38.72 -38.77 9.66
C GLY A 29 -38.42 -37.62 8.69
N VAL A 30 -37.17 -37.23 8.60
CA VAL A 30 -36.65 -36.52 7.39
C VAL A 30 -35.71 -37.49 6.69
N GLU A 31 -36.15 -37.90 5.50
CA GLU A 31 -35.40 -38.71 4.53
C GLU A 31 -34.06 -38.00 4.19
N ALA A 32 -32.97 -38.76 4.27
CA ALA A 32 -31.64 -38.27 3.92
C ALA A 32 -31.56 -37.99 2.41
N SER A 33 -31.51 -36.70 2.05
CA SER A 33 -31.13 -36.29 0.71
C SER A 33 -29.65 -36.60 0.46
N PRO A 34 -29.28 -37.02 -0.76
CA PRO A 34 -27.91 -37.34 -1.10
C PRO A 34 -27.02 -36.12 -0.96
N ILE A 35 -25.91 -36.26 -0.26
CA ILE A 35 -24.83 -35.25 -0.15
C ILE A 35 -24.22 -35.09 -1.53
N VAL A 36 -24.53 -33.98 -2.20
CA VAL A 36 -23.81 -33.53 -3.39
C VAL A 36 -22.43 -33.11 -2.92
N PRO A 37 -21.32 -33.69 -3.43
CA PRO A 37 -19.99 -33.23 -3.06
C PRO A 37 -19.85 -31.77 -3.49
N ALA A 38 -19.48 -30.92 -2.53
CA ALA A 38 -19.17 -29.51 -2.77
C ALA A 38 -18.09 -29.44 -3.84
N ALA A 39 -18.42 -28.78 -4.96
CA ALA A 39 -17.46 -28.45 -6.00
C ALA A 39 -16.30 -27.71 -5.32
N GLN A 40 -15.11 -28.27 -5.38
CA GLN A 40 -13.88 -27.63 -4.96
C GLN A 40 -13.72 -26.39 -5.83
N SER A 41 -13.90 -25.22 -5.26
CA SER A 41 -13.53 -23.96 -5.88
C SER A 41 -12.04 -24.02 -6.16
N ALA A 42 -11.68 -24.27 -7.42
CA ALA A 42 -10.30 -24.13 -7.87
C ALA A 42 -9.90 -22.66 -7.62
N THR A 43 -9.09 -22.42 -6.61
CA THR A 43 -8.41 -21.15 -6.43
C THR A 43 -7.48 -21.00 -7.63
N VAL A 44 -7.90 -20.21 -8.61
CA VAL A 44 -7.05 -19.82 -9.73
C VAL A 44 -5.94 -18.98 -9.13
N ALA A 45 -4.73 -19.52 -9.06
CA ALA A 45 -3.55 -18.76 -8.69
C ALA A 45 -3.42 -17.58 -9.68
N PRO A 46 -3.07 -16.37 -9.20
CA PRO A 46 -2.84 -15.23 -10.09
C PRO A 46 -1.76 -15.60 -11.12
N PRO A 47 -1.85 -15.08 -12.35
CA PRO A 47 -0.88 -15.38 -13.39
C PRO A 47 0.50 -14.86 -12.99
N GLN A 48 1.38 -15.73 -12.56
CA GLN A 48 2.80 -15.42 -12.42
C GLN A 48 3.33 -15.14 -13.84
N ALA A 49 4.02 -14.01 -14.01
CA ALA A 49 4.66 -13.71 -15.28
C ALA A 49 5.62 -14.85 -15.64
N SER A 50 5.30 -15.60 -16.68
CA SER A 50 6.14 -16.72 -17.13
C SER A 50 7.55 -16.20 -17.39
N ALA A 51 8.58 -16.95 -17.02
CA ALA A 51 9.99 -16.59 -17.24
C ALA A 51 10.28 -16.17 -18.69
N ASN A 52 9.54 -16.73 -19.64
CA ASN A 52 9.59 -16.36 -21.07
C ASN A 52 8.99 -14.97 -21.36
N ALA A 53 8.02 -14.49 -20.57
CA ALA A 53 7.43 -13.16 -20.76
C ALA A 53 8.37 -12.03 -20.29
N LEU A 54 9.35 -12.35 -19.45
CA LEU A 54 10.35 -11.39 -18.96
C LEU A 54 11.64 -11.39 -19.81
N ALA A 55 11.78 -12.33 -20.76
CA ALA A 55 12.94 -12.42 -21.63
C ALA A 55 13.08 -11.15 -22.49
N GLY A 56 14.22 -10.49 -22.40
CA GLY A 56 14.51 -9.26 -23.17
C GLY A 56 13.94 -7.97 -22.57
N ARG A 57 13.20 -8.05 -21.44
CA ARG A 57 12.74 -6.84 -20.72
C ARG A 57 13.87 -6.23 -19.90
N CYS A 58 13.91 -4.91 -19.83
CA CYS A 58 14.79 -4.22 -18.89
C CYS A 58 14.25 -4.42 -17.48
N ILE A 59 14.99 -5.14 -16.62
CA ILE A 59 14.63 -5.34 -15.22
C ILE A 59 15.89 -5.19 -14.37
N LYS A 60 15.89 -4.20 -13.49
CA LYS A 60 16.88 -4.04 -12.45
C LYS A 60 16.50 -4.94 -11.26
N ARG A 61 17.10 -6.12 -11.20
CA ARG A 61 16.79 -7.10 -10.15
C ARG A 61 17.02 -6.52 -8.76
N THR A 62 16.07 -6.75 -7.86
CA THR A 62 16.20 -6.41 -6.45
C THR A 62 17.32 -7.27 -5.84
N PRO A 63 18.36 -6.67 -5.21
CA PRO A 63 19.43 -7.43 -4.59
C PRO A 63 18.89 -8.33 -3.47
N PRO A 64 19.47 -9.52 -3.24
CA PRO A 64 19.04 -10.40 -2.13
C PRO A 64 19.33 -9.76 -0.76
N THR A 65 20.42 -9.03 -0.64
CA THR A 65 20.79 -8.29 0.58
C THR A 65 20.15 -6.90 0.55
N PRO A 66 19.38 -6.51 1.57
CA PRO A 66 18.82 -5.17 1.64
C PRO A 66 19.92 -4.11 1.76
N PRO A 67 19.68 -2.89 1.24
CA PRO A 67 20.55 -1.76 1.51
C PRO A 67 20.57 -1.44 3.02
N PRO A 68 21.53 -0.63 3.48
CA PRO A 68 21.55 -0.17 4.87
C PRO A 68 20.22 0.45 5.26
N ALA A 69 19.79 0.21 6.50
CA ALA A 69 18.60 0.84 7.03
C ALA A 69 18.79 2.35 7.11
N VAL A 70 17.75 3.10 6.75
CA VAL A 70 17.71 4.55 6.90
C VAL A 70 17.03 4.94 8.22
N ALA A 71 17.38 6.11 8.75
CA ALA A 71 16.71 6.62 9.94
C ALA A 71 15.21 6.83 9.62
N PRO A 72 14.30 6.45 10.53
CA PRO A 72 12.89 6.73 10.34
C PRO A 72 12.65 8.25 10.30
N GLY A 73 11.65 8.67 9.50
CA GLY A 73 11.24 10.07 9.46
C GLY A 73 10.45 10.50 10.70
N PRO A 74 10.11 11.77 10.79
CA PRO A 74 10.57 12.82 9.89
C PRO A 74 11.99 13.27 10.17
N ALA A 75 12.71 13.67 9.12
CA ALA A 75 14.04 14.25 9.25
C ALA A 75 14.03 15.49 10.16
N ALA A 76 15.06 15.64 11.00
CA ALA A 76 15.14 16.78 11.94
C ALA A 76 15.17 18.14 11.21
N GLY A 77 15.74 18.20 9.99
CA GLY A 77 15.79 19.39 9.14
C GLY A 77 14.59 19.55 8.20
N CYS A 78 13.48 18.85 8.43
CA CYS A 78 12.29 18.93 7.58
C CYS A 78 11.78 20.38 7.47
N PRO A 79 11.78 20.98 6.27
CA PRO A 79 11.35 22.35 6.10
C PRO A 79 9.84 22.51 6.30
N VAL A 80 9.42 23.75 6.51
CA VAL A 80 8.00 24.09 6.54
C VAL A 80 7.46 24.08 5.11
N ASP A 81 6.28 23.52 4.94
CA ASP A 81 5.58 23.51 3.67
C ASP A 81 5.14 24.93 3.28
N PRO A 82 5.63 25.49 2.16
CA PRO A 82 5.27 26.82 1.72
C PRO A 82 3.83 26.96 1.22
N GLU A 83 3.20 25.84 0.86
CA GLU A 83 1.82 25.80 0.34
C GLU A 83 0.79 25.48 1.41
N GLY A 84 1.23 25.23 2.65
CA GLY A 84 0.36 25.01 3.80
C GLY A 84 -0.29 23.63 3.89
N GLY A 85 0.15 22.66 3.09
CA GLY A 85 -0.32 21.27 3.13
C GLY A 85 -0.39 20.60 1.77
N PRO A 86 -0.66 19.28 1.72
CA PRO A 86 -0.76 18.55 0.47
C PRO A 86 -1.97 18.99 -0.35
N PRO A 87 -1.85 19.03 -1.69
CA PRO A 87 -2.99 19.29 -2.56
C PRO A 87 -4.02 18.15 -2.45
N PRO A 88 -5.31 18.44 -2.68
CA PRO A 88 -6.32 17.39 -2.81
C PRO A 88 -6.10 16.66 -4.14
N VAL A 89 -5.66 15.41 -4.09
CA VAL A 89 -5.46 14.55 -5.26
C VAL A 89 -6.32 13.28 -5.15
N PRO A 90 -6.68 12.64 -6.28
CA PRO A 90 -7.40 11.39 -6.26
C PRO A 90 -6.65 10.29 -5.52
N MET A 91 -7.39 9.40 -4.84
CA MET A 91 -6.85 8.19 -4.23
C MET A 91 -7.16 7.00 -5.12
N VAL A 92 -6.17 6.19 -5.40
CA VAL A 92 -6.28 4.98 -6.21
C VAL A 92 -5.76 3.75 -5.46
N SER A 93 -6.19 2.57 -5.90
CA SER A 93 -5.72 1.29 -5.38
C SER A 93 -4.62 0.74 -6.28
N VAL A 94 -3.51 0.35 -5.68
CA VAL A 94 -2.40 -0.31 -6.37
C VAL A 94 -2.12 -1.64 -5.68
N ASP A 95 -2.15 -2.72 -6.45
CA ASP A 95 -1.98 -4.08 -5.92
C ASP A 95 -0.76 -4.75 -6.54
N VAL A 96 -0.05 -5.56 -5.74
CA VAL A 96 0.98 -6.49 -6.20
C VAL A 96 0.50 -7.91 -5.85
N PRO A 97 -0.25 -8.57 -6.74
CA PRO A 97 -0.95 -9.82 -6.44
C PRO A 97 -0.03 -10.95 -5.97
N ASP A 98 1.14 -11.11 -6.59
CA ASP A 98 2.11 -12.16 -6.23
C ASP A 98 2.67 -11.99 -4.81
N ALA A 99 2.66 -10.78 -4.29
CA ALA A 99 3.10 -10.45 -2.93
C ALA A 99 1.93 -10.31 -1.95
N ASN A 100 0.68 -10.43 -2.41
CA ASN A 100 -0.53 -10.09 -1.63
C ASN A 100 -0.40 -8.72 -0.94
N ALA A 101 0.20 -7.76 -1.65
CA ALA A 101 0.46 -6.41 -1.14
C ALA A 101 -0.48 -5.40 -1.78
N HIS A 102 -0.91 -4.42 -0.99
CA HIS A 102 -1.88 -3.41 -1.37
C HIS A 102 -1.45 -2.04 -0.86
N VAL A 103 -1.62 -1.00 -1.70
CA VAL A 103 -1.34 0.40 -1.37
C VAL A 103 -2.51 1.27 -1.81
N ARG A 104 -2.93 2.16 -0.94
CA ARG A 104 -3.80 3.30 -1.27
C ARG A 104 -2.90 4.47 -1.65
N ALA A 105 -2.82 4.78 -2.94
CA ALA A 105 -1.90 5.79 -3.45
C ALA A 105 -2.62 7.07 -3.84
N GLU A 106 -2.03 8.19 -3.51
CA GLU A 106 -2.36 9.50 -4.08
C GLU A 106 -1.92 9.51 -5.53
N LEU A 107 -2.83 9.76 -6.48
CA LEU A 107 -2.49 9.81 -7.90
C LEU A 107 -2.12 11.23 -8.31
N VAL A 108 -0.90 11.40 -8.84
CA VAL A 108 -0.40 12.67 -9.36
C VAL A 108 0.01 12.53 -10.82
N SER A 109 -0.41 13.51 -11.65
CA SER A 109 -0.12 13.55 -13.08
C SER A 109 0.08 14.99 -13.61
N SER A 110 -0.23 16.01 -12.81
CA SER A 110 0.09 17.38 -13.16
C SER A 110 1.58 17.64 -12.97
N GLN A 111 2.17 18.54 -13.76
CA GLN A 111 3.58 18.90 -13.62
C GLN A 111 3.89 19.42 -12.19
N HIS A 112 3.01 20.25 -11.64
CA HIS A 112 3.18 20.81 -10.31
C HIS A 112 3.18 19.70 -9.24
N ASP A 113 2.17 18.82 -9.23
CA ASP A 113 2.03 17.78 -8.20
C ASP A 113 3.12 16.71 -8.32
N THR A 114 3.52 16.37 -9.56
CA THR A 114 4.64 15.46 -9.83
C THR A 114 5.97 16.02 -9.31
N MET A 115 6.23 17.31 -9.53
CA MET A 115 7.44 17.98 -9.03
C MET A 115 7.45 18.09 -7.51
N ARG A 116 6.29 18.29 -6.90
CA ARG A 116 6.14 18.38 -5.45
C ARG A 116 6.23 17.01 -4.75
N GLY A 117 5.57 16.00 -5.29
CA GLY A 117 5.55 14.65 -4.72
C GLY A 117 5.22 14.63 -3.23
N LEU A 118 5.97 13.83 -2.47
CA LEU A 118 5.84 13.69 -1.01
C LEU A 118 6.68 14.71 -0.20
N MET A 119 7.11 15.82 -0.82
CA MET A 119 7.83 16.88 -0.11
C MET A 119 7.04 17.37 1.11
N TYR A 120 7.77 17.73 2.16
CA TYR A 120 7.27 18.29 3.43
C TYR A 120 6.41 17.33 4.27
N ARG A 121 6.13 16.09 3.80
CA ARG A 121 5.38 15.09 4.56
C ARG A 121 6.19 14.63 5.75
N ARG A 122 5.59 14.70 6.94
CA ARG A 122 6.24 14.30 8.20
C ARG A 122 5.94 12.85 8.59
N SER A 123 4.90 12.27 8.00
CA SER A 123 4.51 10.87 8.17
C SER A 123 3.63 10.42 7.00
N MET A 124 3.58 9.13 6.78
CA MET A 124 2.66 8.47 5.86
C MET A 124 2.22 7.15 6.49
N ALA A 125 0.94 6.80 6.37
CA ALA A 125 0.44 5.52 6.87
C ALA A 125 1.11 4.35 6.15
N GLU A 126 1.18 3.18 6.78
CA GLU A 126 1.93 2.03 6.24
C GLU A 126 1.36 1.51 4.91
N ASP A 127 0.06 1.58 4.76
CA ASP A 127 -0.69 1.16 3.56
C ASP A 127 -0.91 2.31 2.55
N HIS A 128 -0.22 3.45 2.73
CA HIS A 128 -0.34 4.61 1.84
C HIS A 128 0.91 4.81 0.99
N GLY A 129 0.71 5.49 -0.14
CA GLY A 129 1.77 5.88 -1.06
C GLY A 129 1.37 7.01 -1.99
N MET A 130 2.23 7.30 -2.96
CA MET A 130 1.94 8.23 -4.06
C MET A 130 2.30 7.56 -5.38
N LEU A 131 1.34 7.51 -6.31
CA LEU A 131 1.51 7.00 -7.66
C LEU A 131 1.68 8.17 -8.63
N PHE A 132 2.84 8.23 -9.26
CA PHE A 132 3.18 9.18 -10.29
C PHE A 132 2.84 8.61 -11.66
N ASP A 133 1.92 9.25 -12.37
CA ASP A 133 1.67 9.00 -13.78
C ASP A 133 2.51 10.01 -14.59
N LEU A 134 3.63 9.54 -15.12
CA LEU A 134 4.64 10.39 -15.75
C LEU A 134 4.34 10.71 -17.21
N ARG A 135 3.29 10.11 -17.78
CA ARG A 135 2.81 10.35 -19.15
C ARG A 135 3.78 10.00 -20.27
N LEU A 136 5.04 9.82 -19.98
CA LEU A 136 6.09 9.45 -20.93
C LEU A 136 6.85 8.25 -20.37
N ARG A 137 6.99 7.20 -21.17
CA ARG A 137 7.80 6.04 -20.84
C ARG A 137 9.27 6.36 -21.09
N ASP A 138 10.06 6.50 -20.03
CA ASP A 138 11.49 6.84 -20.09
C ASP A 138 12.24 6.31 -18.86
N ASP A 139 13.58 6.41 -18.85
CA ASP A 139 14.41 6.18 -17.65
C ASP A 139 14.31 7.38 -16.71
N HIS A 140 13.30 7.33 -15.86
CA HIS A 140 13.00 8.41 -14.93
C HIS A 140 13.96 8.45 -13.74
N GLN A 141 14.31 9.69 -13.35
CA GLN A 141 15.16 9.97 -12.21
C GLN A 141 14.39 10.76 -11.15
N PHE A 142 14.50 10.32 -9.90
CA PHE A 142 13.86 10.93 -8.75
C PHE A 142 14.90 11.41 -7.73
N TRP A 143 14.54 12.37 -6.94
CA TRP A 143 15.31 12.90 -5.82
C TRP A 143 14.47 12.96 -4.56
N MET A 144 15.10 13.15 -3.40
CA MET A 144 14.42 13.30 -2.12
C MET A 144 14.46 14.75 -1.60
N HIS A 145 14.47 15.72 -2.54
CA HIS A 145 14.47 17.15 -2.22
C HIS A 145 13.26 17.49 -1.33
N ASN A 146 13.49 18.13 -0.20
CA ASN A 146 12.45 18.46 0.79
C ASN A 146 11.58 17.28 1.27
N THR A 147 11.94 16.04 0.94
CA THR A 147 11.21 14.85 1.35
C THR A 147 11.69 14.41 2.72
N CYS A 148 10.80 14.49 3.71
CA CYS A 148 11.16 14.36 5.13
C CYS A 148 11.01 12.94 5.69
N ILE A 149 10.40 12.04 4.93
CA ILE A 149 10.26 10.61 5.25
C ILE A 149 11.07 9.78 4.27
N PRO A 150 11.76 8.72 4.72
CA PRO A 150 12.50 7.84 3.81
C PRO A 150 11.51 6.97 3.02
N LEU A 151 11.85 6.67 1.77
CA LEU A 151 10.95 6.01 0.83
C LEU A 151 11.61 4.82 0.12
N ASP A 152 10.76 3.89 -0.34
CA ASP A 152 11.04 2.99 -1.45
C ASP A 152 10.36 3.54 -2.71
N LEU A 153 11.06 3.57 -3.85
CA LEU A 153 10.56 4.02 -5.14
C LEU A 153 10.46 2.82 -6.08
N LEU A 154 9.24 2.46 -6.47
CA LEU A 154 8.92 1.32 -7.32
C LEU A 154 8.67 1.81 -8.75
N TYR A 155 9.53 1.44 -9.69
CA TYR A 155 9.45 1.83 -11.10
C TYR A 155 8.64 0.80 -11.89
N ILE A 156 7.52 1.22 -12.49
CA ILE A 156 6.52 0.35 -13.10
C ILE A 156 6.38 0.72 -14.58
N ASP A 157 6.50 -0.26 -15.47
CA ASP A 157 6.36 -0.07 -16.90
C ASP A 157 4.87 0.05 -17.30
N GLU A 158 4.59 0.44 -18.54
CA GLU A 158 3.25 0.68 -19.08
C GLU A 158 2.28 -0.50 -18.94
N ASP A 159 2.80 -1.73 -18.98
CA ASP A 159 2.03 -2.96 -18.82
C ASP A 159 1.86 -3.43 -17.36
N GLY A 160 2.39 -2.65 -16.39
CA GLY A 160 2.34 -2.98 -14.97
C GLY A 160 3.53 -3.80 -14.49
N LEU A 161 4.54 -4.08 -15.32
CA LEU A 161 5.74 -4.78 -14.87
C LEU A 161 6.57 -3.88 -13.94
N LEU A 162 6.89 -4.38 -12.75
CA LEU A 162 7.82 -3.72 -11.81
C LEU A 162 9.26 -3.91 -12.31
N VAL A 163 9.81 -2.89 -12.96
CA VAL A 163 11.12 -2.95 -13.63
C VAL A 163 12.30 -2.73 -12.68
N GLY A 164 12.06 -2.17 -11.49
CA GLY A 164 13.10 -1.98 -10.49
C GLY A 164 12.61 -1.24 -9.26
N ILE A 165 13.39 -1.31 -8.19
CA ILE A 165 13.10 -0.61 -6.94
C ILE A 165 14.37 0.11 -6.48
N VAL A 166 14.24 1.38 -6.12
CA VAL A 166 15.21 2.10 -5.28
C VAL A 166 14.72 1.96 -3.84
N GLU A 167 15.43 1.15 -3.06
CA GLU A 167 15.08 0.88 -1.67
C GLU A 167 15.75 1.86 -0.71
N ASN A 168 15.05 2.21 0.36
CA ASN A 168 15.59 3.03 1.45
C ASN A 168 16.19 4.37 0.98
N ALA A 169 15.52 5.10 0.08
CA ALA A 169 15.94 6.43 -0.30
C ALA A 169 15.96 7.35 0.93
N PRO A 170 17.13 7.95 1.28
CA PRO A 170 17.25 8.75 2.48
C PRO A 170 16.55 10.09 2.35
N THR A 171 16.16 10.67 3.48
CA THR A 171 15.48 11.97 3.54
C THR A 171 16.38 13.13 3.14
N LEU A 172 15.81 14.20 2.56
CA LEU A 172 16.49 15.48 2.27
C LEU A 172 17.75 15.31 1.42
N ASP A 173 17.74 14.41 0.45
CA ASP A 173 18.88 14.08 -0.39
C ASP A 173 18.59 14.43 -1.85
N ASP A 174 19.35 15.37 -2.40
CA ASP A 174 19.22 15.86 -3.77
C ASP A 174 19.90 14.96 -4.81
N THR A 175 20.50 13.84 -4.38
CA THR A 175 21.09 12.88 -5.29
C THR A 175 20.01 12.27 -6.19
N SER A 176 20.22 12.38 -7.50
CA SER A 176 19.34 11.76 -8.49
C SER A 176 19.47 10.24 -8.45
N ARG A 177 18.37 9.53 -8.52
CA ARG A 177 18.30 8.06 -8.46
C ARG A 177 17.23 7.49 -9.36
N GLY A 178 17.55 6.38 -9.98
CA GLY A 178 16.67 5.62 -10.86
C GLY A 178 17.14 4.17 -10.96
N VAL A 179 16.46 3.39 -11.77
CA VAL A 179 16.76 1.96 -11.95
C VAL A 179 17.44 1.66 -13.28
N GLY A 180 17.57 2.64 -14.18
CA GLY A 180 18.18 2.48 -15.50
C GLY A 180 17.31 1.67 -16.46
N CYS A 181 16.01 1.57 -16.19
CA CYS A 181 15.02 0.91 -17.04
C CYS A 181 13.85 1.87 -17.29
N PRO A 182 13.31 1.89 -18.54
CA PRO A 182 12.14 2.68 -18.82
C PRO A 182 10.95 2.26 -17.98
N SER A 183 10.22 3.25 -17.48
CA SER A 183 8.98 3.11 -16.72
C SER A 183 7.98 4.19 -17.15
N LEU A 184 6.71 3.98 -16.94
CA LEU A 184 5.65 4.96 -17.16
C LEU A 184 5.13 5.51 -15.83
N TYR A 185 5.22 4.70 -14.78
CA TYR A 185 4.76 5.05 -13.43
C TYR A 185 5.87 4.85 -12.41
N VAL A 186 5.78 5.62 -11.33
CA VAL A 186 6.57 5.38 -10.11
C VAL A 186 5.61 5.38 -8.92
N LEU A 187 5.72 4.36 -8.06
CA LEU A 187 5.00 4.29 -6.79
C LEU A 187 5.98 4.54 -5.65
N GLU A 188 5.75 5.59 -4.88
CA GLU A 188 6.49 5.87 -3.66
C GLU A 188 5.73 5.34 -2.44
N VAL A 189 6.43 4.59 -1.59
CA VAL A 189 5.93 4.03 -0.33
C VAL A 189 6.95 4.22 0.79
N ASN A 190 6.57 3.98 2.04
CA ASN A 190 7.51 4.06 3.16
C ASN A 190 8.73 3.15 2.95
N ALA A 191 9.92 3.61 3.33
CA ALA A 191 11.16 2.84 3.23
C ALA A 191 11.05 1.46 3.90
N GLY A 192 11.57 0.44 3.21
CA GLY A 192 11.50 -0.96 3.62
C GLY A 192 10.14 -1.61 3.44
N TRP A 193 9.14 -0.90 2.93
CA TRP A 193 7.81 -1.46 2.62
C TRP A 193 7.93 -2.64 1.64
N SER A 194 8.70 -2.47 0.57
CA SER A 194 8.89 -3.50 -0.44
C SER A 194 9.39 -4.82 0.16
N ARG A 195 10.39 -4.75 1.03
CA ARG A 195 10.93 -5.92 1.72
C ARG A 195 9.94 -6.58 2.68
N ARG A 196 9.25 -5.77 3.48
CA ARG A 196 8.26 -6.29 4.44
C ARG A 196 7.13 -7.03 3.76
N HIS A 197 6.75 -6.61 2.56
CA HIS A 197 5.66 -7.21 1.79
C HIS A 197 6.13 -8.20 0.72
N GLY A 198 7.45 -8.50 0.62
CA GLY A 198 7.96 -9.45 -0.38
C GLY A 198 7.84 -8.94 -1.82
N VAL A 199 7.78 -7.62 -2.01
CA VAL A 199 7.71 -6.98 -3.33
C VAL A 199 9.11 -6.84 -3.91
N HIS A 200 9.29 -7.28 -5.16
CA HIS A 200 10.57 -7.25 -5.87
C HIS A 200 10.39 -7.07 -7.38
N ALA A 201 11.43 -6.60 -8.06
CA ALA A 201 11.43 -6.42 -9.50
C ALA A 201 11.13 -7.74 -10.24
N GLY A 202 10.34 -7.65 -11.29
CA GLY A 202 9.84 -8.77 -12.09
C GLY A 202 8.42 -9.20 -11.74
N GLN A 203 7.81 -8.68 -10.68
CA GLN A 203 6.40 -8.90 -10.35
C GLN A 203 5.49 -7.97 -11.16
N MET A 204 4.22 -8.36 -11.30
CA MET A 204 3.20 -7.52 -11.91
C MET A 204 2.48 -6.67 -10.87
N VAL A 205 2.29 -5.40 -11.21
CA VAL A 205 1.51 -4.43 -10.46
C VAL A 205 0.19 -4.23 -11.17
N THR A 206 -0.91 -4.32 -10.43
CA THR A 206 -2.24 -3.98 -10.94
C THR A 206 -2.52 -2.51 -10.66
N LEU A 207 -2.64 -1.74 -11.71
CA LEU A 207 -3.01 -0.33 -11.67
C LEU A 207 -4.51 -0.19 -12.00
N PRO A 208 -5.20 0.81 -11.46
CA PRO A 208 -6.61 1.06 -11.79
C PRO A 208 -6.77 1.42 -13.28
N PRO A 209 -7.92 1.08 -13.89
CA PRO A 209 -8.12 1.24 -15.34
C PRO A 209 -8.09 2.70 -15.82
N ASP A 210 -8.45 3.65 -14.98
CA ASP A 210 -8.42 5.08 -15.26
C ASP A 210 -7.00 5.70 -15.26
N VAL A 211 -6.01 4.95 -14.80
CA VAL A 211 -4.58 5.33 -14.87
C VAL A 211 -3.91 4.76 -16.12
N LYS A 212 -4.49 3.69 -16.72
CA LYS A 212 -3.94 3.09 -17.93
C LYS A 212 -4.23 3.98 -19.13
N HIS A 213 -3.19 4.26 -19.92
CA HIS A 213 -3.31 4.93 -21.21
C HIS A 213 -3.52 3.86 -22.30
N ASP A 214 -4.58 4.01 -23.12
CA ASP A 214 -4.83 3.18 -24.31
C ASP A 214 -3.84 3.51 -25.45
#